data_f4b69d54e737d971ae7ab0fdb5b79d1e
#
_entry.id   f4b69d54e737d971ae7ab0fdb5b79d1e
#
_cell.length_a   1.000
_cell.length_b   1.000
_cell.length_c   1.000
_cell.angle_alpha   90.00
_cell.angle_beta   90.00
_cell.angle_gamma   90.00
#
_symmetry.space_group_name_H-M   'P 1'
#
loop_
_entity.id
_entity.type
_entity.pdbx_description
1 polymer ?
#
loop_
_entity_poly.entity_id
_entity_poly.type
_entity_poly.pdbx_seq_one_letter_code
_entity_poly.pdbx_strand_id
1 'polypeptide(L)'
;MGIYDGKTVVITGGSTGVGFATAKALVDEGASVLITGRTQSALDSAGEQLGDAAITVRSDAASLADIDALADRVKHEFGGLDALFVNAGITRAVPFAEVTEQDYDELFNVNAKGAYFTVQKLAPLLRHGSGVVLTTSLANVTGQPLVSVYSATKGALRTMTRGLARELLPQGVRVNAVSPGPIDTGIIERSMPPDVAEQMKEQLSADNPMLRFGQASEVAKAVLFLAFDATYTTGAELAVDGGASQL
;
A
#
# COMPACT_ATOMS: atom_id res chain seq x y z
N MET A 1 -3.68 20.91 -17.63
CA MET A 1 -3.48 19.46 -17.88
C MET A 1 -2.45 18.99 -16.88
N GLY A 2 -2.83 18.11 -15.97
CA GLY A 2 -1.92 17.56 -14.98
C GLY A 2 -1.00 16.50 -15.60
N ILE A 3 0.07 16.14 -14.89
CA ILE A 3 1.07 15.18 -15.41
C ILE A 3 0.51 13.74 -15.51
N TYR A 4 -0.59 13.43 -14.82
CA TYR A 4 -1.27 12.12 -14.87
C TYR A 4 -2.63 12.19 -15.60
N ASP A 5 -2.86 13.23 -16.39
CA ASP A 5 -4.12 13.39 -17.13
C ASP A 5 -4.42 12.16 -18.01
N GLY A 6 -5.63 11.63 -17.88
CA GLY A 6 -6.07 10.41 -18.58
C GLY A 6 -5.49 9.08 -18.05
N LYS A 7 -4.68 9.09 -16.97
CA LYS A 7 -4.20 7.86 -16.33
C LYS A 7 -5.26 7.23 -15.45
N THR A 8 -5.33 5.90 -15.45
CA THR A 8 -6.24 5.10 -14.62
C THR A 8 -5.45 4.27 -13.61
N VAL A 9 -5.78 4.40 -12.32
CA VAL A 9 -5.03 3.77 -11.22
C VAL A 9 -5.97 3.10 -10.23
N VAL A 10 -5.59 1.90 -9.79
CA VAL A 10 -6.25 1.23 -8.65
C VAL A 10 -5.35 1.29 -7.43
N ILE A 11 -5.95 1.63 -6.27
CA ILE A 11 -5.25 1.69 -4.98
C ILE A 11 -6.04 0.89 -3.96
N THR A 12 -5.47 -0.22 -3.49
CA THR A 12 -6.08 -0.96 -2.37
C THR A 12 -5.73 -0.29 -1.03
N GLY A 13 -6.69 -0.23 -0.12
CA GLY A 13 -6.51 0.53 1.13
C GLY A 13 -6.34 2.03 0.89
N GLY A 14 -7.06 2.58 -0.09
CA GLY A 14 -6.96 3.96 -0.53
C GLY A 14 -7.79 4.96 0.27
N SER A 15 -8.54 4.52 1.28
CA SER A 15 -9.43 5.42 2.05
C SER A 15 -8.73 6.21 3.16
N THR A 16 -7.51 5.85 3.54
CA THR A 16 -6.75 6.51 4.62
C THR A 16 -5.23 6.45 4.38
N GLY A 17 -4.46 7.22 5.16
CA GLY A 17 -3.01 7.13 5.23
C GLY A 17 -2.31 7.28 3.88
N VAL A 18 -1.32 6.41 3.63
CA VAL A 18 -0.49 6.45 2.40
C VAL A 18 -1.33 6.24 1.14
N GLY A 19 -2.30 5.31 1.19
CA GLY A 19 -3.16 5.04 0.04
C GLY A 19 -4.00 6.26 -0.33
N PHE A 20 -4.59 6.94 0.65
CA PHE A 20 -5.34 8.19 0.41
C PHE A 20 -4.46 9.32 -0.09
N ALA A 21 -3.27 9.52 0.52
CA ALA A 21 -2.33 10.55 0.07
C ALA A 21 -1.87 10.31 -1.39
N THR A 22 -1.70 9.03 -1.77
CA THR A 22 -1.37 8.67 -3.16
C THR A 22 -2.55 8.95 -4.11
N ALA A 23 -3.78 8.58 -3.71
CA ALA A 23 -4.99 8.86 -4.50
C ALA A 23 -5.16 10.36 -4.72
N LYS A 24 -4.99 11.16 -3.65
CA LYS A 24 -5.09 12.62 -3.73
C LYS A 24 -4.05 13.23 -4.67
N ALA A 25 -2.80 12.81 -4.56
CA ALA A 25 -1.75 13.33 -5.44
C ALA A 25 -2.00 12.98 -6.92
N LEU A 26 -2.58 11.82 -7.20
CA LEU A 26 -2.97 11.41 -8.56
C LEU A 26 -4.13 12.23 -9.11
N VAL A 27 -5.19 12.41 -8.30
CA VAL A 27 -6.38 13.16 -8.69
C VAL A 27 -6.04 14.64 -8.91
N ASP A 28 -5.24 15.23 -8.04
CA ASP A 28 -4.80 16.63 -8.16
C ASP A 28 -4.03 16.88 -9.49
N GLU A 29 -3.45 15.82 -10.07
CA GLU A 29 -2.69 15.86 -11.34
C GLU A 29 -3.44 15.19 -12.50
N GLY A 30 -4.77 15.01 -12.39
CA GLY A 30 -5.64 14.67 -13.50
C GLY A 30 -5.88 13.17 -13.73
N ALA A 31 -5.40 12.28 -12.86
CA ALA A 31 -5.70 10.85 -12.97
C ALA A 31 -7.12 10.52 -12.50
N SER A 32 -7.69 9.45 -13.07
CA SER A 32 -8.86 8.77 -12.53
C SER A 32 -8.41 7.62 -11.62
N VAL A 33 -8.93 7.58 -10.40
CA VAL A 33 -8.53 6.57 -9.42
C VAL A 33 -9.72 5.71 -8.98
N LEU A 34 -9.47 4.42 -8.75
CA LEU A 34 -10.39 3.56 -8.01
C LEU A 34 -9.70 3.14 -6.72
N ILE A 35 -10.32 3.51 -5.59
CA ILE A 35 -9.80 3.17 -4.26
C ILE A 35 -10.67 2.12 -3.57
N THR A 36 -10.03 1.23 -2.81
CA THR A 36 -10.76 0.25 -2.00
C THR A 36 -10.51 0.43 -0.51
N GLY A 37 -11.43 -0.07 0.28
CA GLY A 37 -11.36 -0.12 1.74
C GLY A 37 -12.45 -1.01 2.32
N ARG A 38 -12.35 -1.36 3.60
CA ARG A 38 -13.35 -2.19 4.28
C ARG A 38 -14.48 -1.39 4.92
N THR A 39 -14.19 -0.17 5.33
CA THR A 39 -15.11 0.69 6.09
C THR A 39 -15.79 1.67 5.16
N GLN A 40 -17.12 1.54 5.02
CA GLN A 40 -17.90 2.38 4.10
C GLN A 40 -17.77 3.86 4.44
N SER A 41 -17.91 4.26 5.70
CA SER A 41 -17.80 5.66 6.10
C SER A 41 -16.44 6.31 5.78
N ALA A 42 -15.34 5.53 5.86
CA ALA A 42 -14.03 6.02 5.46
C ALA A 42 -13.90 6.17 3.93
N LEU A 43 -14.56 5.28 3.17
CA LEU A 43 -14.63 5.39 1.71
C LEU A 43 -15.47 6.59 1.28
N ASP A 44 -16.61 6.82 1.93
CA ASP A 44 -17.50 7.97 1.64
C ASP A 44 -16.75 9.28 1.88
N SER A 45 -16.09 9.41 3.04
CA SER A 45 -15.27 10.60 3.36
C SER A 45 -14.09 10.78 2.39
N ALA A 46 -13.45 9.69 1.96
CA ALA A 46 -12.37 9.77 0.97
C ALA A 46 -12.91 10.19 -0.40
N GLY A 47 -14.05 9.64 -0.82
CA GLY A 47 -14.72 9.99 -2.07
C GLY A 47 -15.13 11.46 -2.13
N GLU A 48 -15.69 12.00 -1.04
CA GLU A 48 -16.03 13.42 -0.93
C GLU A 48 -14.80 14.34 -1.11
N GLN A 49 -13.66 13.95 -0.55
CA GLN A 49 -12.43 14.73 -0.63
C GLN A 49 -11.71 14.60 -1.98
N LEU A 50 -11.85 13.47 -2.67
CA LEU A 50 -11.23 13.22 -3.97
C LEU A 50 -12.09 13.69 -5.15
N GLY A 51 -13.40 13.84 -4.95
CA GLY A 51 -14.33 14.29 -5.97
C GLY A 51 -14.59 13.28 -7.08
N ASP A 52 -15.10 13.76 -8.21
CA ASP A 52 -15.62 12.92 -9.32
C ASP A 52 -14.56 12.07 -10.04
N ALA A 53 -13.28 12.38 -9.85
CA ALA A 53 -12.17 11.62 -10.41
C ALA A 53 -11.89 10.31 -9.63
N ALA A 54 -12.58 10.07 -8.51
CA ALA A 54 -12.38 8.91 -7.66
C ALA A 54 -13.63 8.02 -7.58
N ILE A 55 -13.43 6.74 -7.83
CA ILE A 55 -14.43 5.69 -7.60
C ILE A 55 -14.06 4.98 -6.31
N THR A 56 -15.01 4.88 -5.38
CA THR A 56 -14.85 4.16 -4.12
C THR A 56 -15.52 2.80 -4.19
N VAL A 57 -14.82 1.74 -3.78
CA VAL A 57 -15.34 0.38 -3.79
C VAL A 57 -15.07 -0.28 -2.43
N ARG A 58 -16.13 -0.76 -1.77
CA ARG A 58 -15.94 -1.58 -0.58
C ARG A 58 -15.42 -2.96 -1.00
N SER A 59 -14.25 -3.34 -0.48
CA SER A 59 -13.59 -4.61 -0.79
C SER A 59 -12.70 -5.01 0.38
N ASP A 60 -12.79 -6.26 0.80
CA ASP A 60 -11.89 -6.86 1.77
C ASP A 60 -10.75 -7.58 1.04
N ALA A 61 -9.52 -7.13 1.27
CA ALA A 61 -8.33 -7.74 0.67
C ALA A 61 -8.11 -9.21 1.08
N ALA A 62 -8.72 -9.69 2.17
CA ALA A 62 -8.70 -11.10 2.55
C ALA A 62 -9.71 -11.98 1.78
N SER A 63 -10.70 -11.37 1.10
CA SER A 63 -11.78 -12.05 0.38
C SER A 63 -11.45 -12.18 -1.10
N LEU A 64 -11.24 -13.41 -1.58
CA LEU A 64 -11.01 -13.64 -3.01
C LEU A 64 -12.23 -13.24 -3.86
N ALA A 65 -13.44 -13.42 -3.33
CA ALA A 65 -14.67 -13.00 -4.01
C ALA A 65 -14.73 -11.48 -4.19
N ASP A 66 -14.30 -10.71 -3.19
CA ASP A 66 -14.24 -9.24 -3.29
C ASP A 66 -13.16 -8.81 -4.29
N ILE A 67 -12.03 -9.53 -4.34
CA ILE A 67 -10.95 -9.25 -5.31
C ILE A 67 -11.41 -9.58 -6.74
N ASP A 68 -12.16 -10.67 -6.95
CA ASP A 68 -12.76 -10.98 -8.25
C ASP A 68 -13.76 -9.89 -8.67
N ALA A 69 -14.66 -9.49 -7.78
CA ALA A 69 -15.61 -8.41 -8.03
C ALA A 69 -14.91 -7.06 -8.31
N LEU A 70 -13.78 -6.79 -7.63
CA LEU A 70 -12.95 -5.62 -7.90
C LEU A 70 -12.39 -5.65 -9.33
N ALA A 71 -11.87 -6.80 -9.78
CA ALA A 71 -11.33 -6.93 -11.13
C ALA A 71 -12.42 -6.68 -12.21
N ASP A 72 -13.62 -7.22 -12.01
CA ASP A 72 -14.76 -6.97 -12.90
C ASP A 72 -15.16 -5.49 -12.90
N ARG A 73 -15.18 -4.85 -11.72
CA ARG A 73 -15.48 -3.42 -11.60
C ARG A 73 -14.45 -2.56 -12.32
N VAL A 74 -13.16 -2.84 -12.14
CA VAL A 74 -12.06 -2.13 -12.80
C VAL A 74 -12.14 -2.27 -14.32
N LYS A 75 -12.45 -3.49 -14.81
CA LYS A 75 -12.64 -3.74 -16.23
C LYS A 75 -13.80 -2.92 -16.81
N HIS A 76 -14.90 -2.82 -16.07
CA HIS A 76 -16.08 -2.05 -16.49
C HIS A 76 -15.80 -0.54 -16.54
N GLU A 77 -15.17 0.01 -15.50
CA GLU A 77 -14.97 1.46 -15.36
C GLU A 77 -13.82 1.99 -16.22
N PHE A 78 -12.71 1.25 -16.28
CA PHE A 78 -11.47 1.75 -16.87
C PHE A 78 -11.04 0.98 -18.11
N GLY A 79 -11.50 -0.26 -18.31
CA GLY A 79 -11.05 -1.12 -19.41
C GLY A 79 -9.57 -1.52 -19.34
N GLY A 80 -8.74 -0.79 -18.63
CA GLY A 80 -7.32 -1.07 -18.43
C GLY A 80 -6.69 -0.12 -17.42
N LEU A 81 -5.49 -0.47 -16.93
CA LEU A 81 -4.77 0.24 -15.87
C LEU A 81 -3.40 0.73 -16.31
N ASP A 82 -3.04 1.94 -15.91
CA ASP A 82 -1.69 2.49 -16.06
C ASP A 82 -0.84 2.23 -14.80
N ALA A 83 -1.47 2.07 -13.62
CA ALA A 83 -0.77 1.65 -12.41
C ALA A 83 -1.69 0.91 -11.44
N LEU A 84 -1.08 0.07 -10.59
CA LEU A 84 -1.72 -0.62 -9.48
C LEU A 84 -0.90 -0.42 -8.21
N PHE A 85 -1.49 0.20 -7.19
CA PHE A 85 -0.88 0.33 -5.87
C PHE A 85 -1.53 -0.63 -4.87
N VAL A 86 -0.83 -1.72 -4.53
CA VAL A 86 -1.26 -2.75 -3.58
C VAL A 86 -0.79 -2.34 -2.19
N ASN A 87 -1.64 -1.57 -1.53
CA ASN A 87 -1.32 -0.94 -0.25
C ASN A 87 -2.13 -1.47 0.93
N ALA A 88 -3.27 -2.12 0.70
CA ALA A 88 -4.08 -2.69 1.77
C ALA A 88 -3.25 -3.61 2.68
N GLY A 89 -3.32 -3.35 3.97
CA GLY A 89 -2.60 -4.12 4.97
C GLY A 89 -3.04 -3.79 6.39
N ILE A 90 -2.78 -4.70 7.28
CA ILE A 90 -3.02 -4.56 8.72
C ILE A 90 -1.74 -4.86 9.50
N THR A 91 -1.65 -4.32 10.70
CA THR A 91 -0.62 -4.68 11.68
C THR A 91 -1.27 -5.03 13.00
N ARG A 92 -0.62 -5.90 13.75
CA ARG A 92 -0.95 -6.23 15.14
C ARG A 92 0.34 -6.33 15.94
N ALA A 93 0.37 -5.69 17.08
CA ALA A 93 1.44 -5.82 18.05
C ALA A 93 0.98 -6.85 19.12
N VAL A 94 1.56 -8.06 19.07
CA VAL A 94 1.22 -9.17 19.97
C VAL A 94 2.52 -9.78 20.50
N PRO A 95 2.65 -9.98 21.85
CA PRO A 95 3.78 -10.71 22.40
C PRO A 95 3.92 -12.10 21.76
N PHE A 96 5.15 -12.52 21.47
CA PHE A 96 5.40 -13.79 20.77
C PHE A 96 4.67 -14.99 21.40
N ALA A 97 4.65 -15.08 22.74
CA ALA A 97 4.01 -16.19 23.44
C ALA A 97 2.45 -16.15 23.41
N GLU A 98 1.86 -15.05 22.95
CA GLU A 98 0.42 -14.81 22.93
C GLU A 98 -0.16 -14.81 21.52
N VAL A 99 0.69 -14.92 20.48
CA VAL A 99 0.23 -14.97 19.09
C VAL A 99 -0.63 -16.21 18.88
N THR A 100 -1.85 -15.99 18.43
CA THR A 100 -2.79 -17.07 18.09
C THR A 100 -2.70 -17.44 16.60
N GLU A 101 -3.18 -18.64 16.25
CA GLU A 101 -3.35 -19.05 14.85
C GLU A 101 -4.22 -18.04 14.08
N GLN A 102 -5.28 -17.52 14.72
CA GLN A 102 -6.15 -16.52 14.12
C GLN A 102 -5.40 -15.21 13.78
N ASP A 103 -4.53 -14.73 14.68
CA ASP A 103 -3.70 -13.53 14.41
C ASP A 103 -2.77 -13.77 13.22
N TYR A 104 -2.16 -14.95 13.17
CA TYR A 104 -1.28 -15.35 12.08
C TYR A 104 -2.03 -15.39 10.75
N ASP A 105 -3.15 -16.09 10.70
CA ASP A 105 -3.95 -16.25 9.48
C ASP A 105 -4.52 -14.93 8.99
N GLU A 106 -5.03 -14.07 9.88
CA GLU A 106 -5.56 -12.77 9.51
C GLU A 106 -4.47 -11.90 8.87
N LEU A 107 -3.29 -11.82 9.48
CA LEU A 107 -2.17 -11.05 8.95
C LEU A 107 -1.71 -11.56 7.58
N PHE A 108 -1.55 -12.87 7.42
CA PHE A 108 -1.16 -13.45 6.13
C PHE A 108 -2.27 -13.37 5.08
N ASN A 109 -3.53 -13.57 5.45
CA ASN A 109 -4.65 -13.47 4.52
C ASN A 109 -4.78 -12.07 3.93
N VAL A 110 -4.66 -11.02 4.76
CA VAL A 110 -4.75 -9.64 4.27
C VAL A 110 -3.46 -9.23 3.56
N ASN A 111 -2.31 -9.34 4.26
CA ASN A 111 -1.08 -8.69 3.81
C ASN A 111 -0.37 -9.44 2.68
N ALA A 112 -0.40 -10.76 2.66
CA ALA A 112 0.35 -11.56 1.70
C ALA A 112 -0.56 -12.19 0.64
N LYS A 113 -1.53 -13.03 1.06
CA LYS A 113 -2.45 -13.71 0.15
C LYS A 113 -3.30 -12.71 -0.65
N GLY A 114 -3.91 -11.75 0.03
CA GLY A 114 -4.73 -10.73 -0.62
C GLY A 114 -3.95 -9.88 -1.63
N ALA A 115 -2.72 -9.48 -1.26
CA ALA A 115 -1.85 -8.74 -2.17
C ALA A 115 -1.50 -9.56 -3.43
N TYR A 116 -1.14 -10.84 -3.27
CA TYR A 116 -0.84 -11.72 -4.40
C TYR A 116 -2.01 -11.83 -5.36
N PHE A 117 -3.19 -12.18 -4.83
CA PHE A 117 -4.37 -12.37 -5.68
C PHE A 117 -4.91 -11.06 -6.27
N THR A 118 -4.73 -9.92 -5.59
CA THR A 118 -5.02 -8.62 -6.17
C THR A 118 -4.18 -8.37 -7.43
N VAL A 119 -2.86 -8.60 -7.35
CA VAL A 119 -2.01 -8.49 -8.54
C VAL A 119 -2.44 -9.48 -9.61
N GLN A 120 -2.64 -10.76 -9.26
CA GLN A 120 -3.02 -11.81 -10.20
C GLN A 120 -4.30 -11.48 -10.99
N LYS A 121 -5.34 -11.03 -10.28
CA LYS A 121 -6.65 -10.75 -10.90
C LYS A 121 -6.66 -9.47 -11.73
N LEU A 122 -5.86 -8.48 -11.33
CA LEU A 122 -5.76 -7.20 -12.06
C LEU A 122 -4.67 -7.19 -13.13
N ALA A 123 -3.72 -8.14 -13.11
CA ALA A 123 -2.65 -8.21 -14.10
C ALA A 123 -3.13 -8.22 -15.57
N PRO A 124 -4.22 -8.93 -15.95
CA PRO A 124 -4.73 -8.89 -17.32
C PRO A 124 -5.22 -7.51 -17.79
N LEU A 125 -5.47 -6.59 -16.85
CA LEU A 125 -5.93 -5.23 -17.14
C LEU A 125 -4.78 -4.21 -17.19
N LEU A 126 -3.56 -4.59 -16.78
CA LEU A 126 -2.40 -3.72 -16.84
C LEU A 126 -1.93 -3.50 -18.27
N ARG A 127 -1.82 -2.24 -18.67
CA ARG A 127 -1.31 -1.85 -19.99
C ARG A 127 0.20 -2.06 -20.07
N HIS A 128 0.72 -2.23 -21.26
CA HIS A 128 2.16 -2.21 -21.49
C HIS A 128 2.76 -0.88 -20.97
N GLY A 129 3.85 -0.96 -20.22
CA GLY A 129 4.47 0.19 -19.55
C GLY A 129 3.93 0.49 -18.14
N SER A 130 2.88 -0.20 -17.69
CA SER A 130 2.31 -0.02 -16.35
C SER A 130 3.30 -0.34 -15.23
N GLY A 131 3.06 0.30 -14.07
CA GLY A 131 3.77 0.03 -12.83
C GLY A 131 2.86 -0.56 -11.75
N VAL A 132 3.30 -1.64 -11.13
CA VAL A 132 2.72 -2.19 -9.89
C VAL A 132 3.63 -1.83 -8.73
N VAL A 133 3.07 -1.30 -7.66
CA VAL A 133 3.82 -0.98 -6.43
C VAL A 133 3.17 -1.72 -5.25
N LEU A 134 3.97 -2.47 -4.48
CA LEU A 134 3.51 -3.14 -3.25
C LEU A 134 4.03 -2.39 -2.03
N THR A 135 3.21 -2.29 -0.97
CA THR A 135 3.63 -1.71 0.30
C THR A 135 4.23 -2.78 1.21
N THR A 136 5.55 -2.80 1.32
CA THR A 136 6.27 -3.59 2.32
C THR A 136 6.35 -2.83 3.66
N SER A 137 7.46 -2.89 4.36
CA SER A 137 7.74 -2.12 5.59
C SER A 137 9.22 -2.29 5.94
N LEU A 138 9.81 -1.34 6.63
CA LEU A 138 11.13 -1.50 7.23
C LEU A 138 11.19 -2.75 8.14
N ALA A 139 10.07 -3.18 8.70
CA ALA A 139 9.97 -4.39 9.51
C ALA A 139 10.33 -5.70 8.77
N ASN A 140 10.42 -5.66 7.43
CA ASN A 140 10.85 -6.83 6.64
C ASN A 140 12.38 -7.07 6.70
N VAL A 141 13.16 -6.10 7.17
CA VAL A 141 14.63 -6.15 7.27
C VAL A 141 15.16 -5.86 8.67
N THR A 142 14.28 -5.38 9.58
CA THR A 142 14.66 -5.08 10.97
C THR A 142 13.98 -6.04 11.94
N GLY A 143 14.65 -6.37 13.05
CA GLY A 143 14.07 -7.16 14.14
C GLY A 143 13.30 -6.25 15.09
N GLN A 144 11.99 -6.22 14.98
CA GLN A 144 11.13 -5.45 15.88
C GLN A 144 10.33 -6.36 16.82
N PRO A 145 10.27 -6.07 18.13
CA PRO A 145 9.47 -6.86 19.06
C PRO A 145 7.97 -6.70 18.74
N LEU A 146 7.17 -7.68 19.18
CA LEU A 146 5.71 -7.72 19.08
C LEU A 146 5.13 -7.88 17.66
N VAL A 147 5.90 -7.73 16.59
CA VAL A 147 5.41 -7.71 15.21
C VAL A 147 6.03 -8.80 14.31
N SER A 148 6.47 -9.92 14.89
CA SER A 148 7.16 -10.97 14.14
C SER A 148 6.35 -11.54 12.97
N VAL A 149 5.04 -11.79 13.15
CA VAL A 149 4.14 -12.28 12.10
C VAL A 149 3.93 -11.19 11.02
N TYR A 150 3.69 -9.95 11.44
CA TYR A 150 3.59 -8.82 10.50
C TYR A 150 4.86 -8.68 9.66
N SER A 151 6.03 -8.71 10.30
CA SER A 151 7.33 -8.66 9.62
C SER A 151 7.49 -9.79 8.59
N ALA A 152 7.06 -11.00 8.94
CA ALA A 152 7.07 -12.14 8.03
C ALA A 152 6.18 -11.90 6.80
N THR A 153 4.96 -11.31 6.97
CA THR A 153 4.12 -10.96 5.82
C THR A 153 4.77 -9.92 4.92
N LYS A 154 5.48 -8.95 5.50
CA LYS A 154 6.19 -7.90 4.73
C LYS A 154 7.45 -8.44 4.05
N GLY A 155 8.14 -9.42 4.67
CA GLY A 155 9.20 -10.20 4.03
C GLY A 155 8.70 -11.02 2.84
N ALA A 156 7.52 -11.65 2.98
CA ALA A 156 6.86 -12.34 1.87
C ALA A 156 6.58 -11.40 0.69
N LEU A 157 6.03 -10.20 0.94
CA LEU A 157 5.79 -9.19 -0.11
C LEU A 157 7.08 -8.75 -0.80
N ARG A 158 8.17 -8.55 -0.05
CA ARG A 158 9.47 -8.21 -0.61
C ARG A 158 9.98 -9.25 -1.59
N THR A 159 9.87 -10.53 -1.25
CA THR A 159 10.27 -11.64 -2.14
C THR A 159 9.30 -11.77 -3.30
N MET A 160 8.01 -11.66 -3.04
CA MET A 160 6.92 -11.69 -4.03
C MET A 160 7.11 -10.61 -5.11
N THR A 161 7.54 -9.41 -4.73
CA THR A 161 7.85 -8.31 -5.67
C THR A 161 8.80 -8.76 -6.77
N ARG A 162 9.87 -9.50 -6.43
CA ARG A 162 10.85 -9.99 -7.40
C ARG A 162 10.28 -11.07 -8.31
N GLY A 163 9.51 -12.01 -7.75
CA GLY A 163 8.83 -13.05 -8.52
C GLY A 163 7.86 -12.46 -9.53
N LEU A 164 6.95 -11.59 -9.05
CA LEU A 164 5.96 -10.92 -9.91
C LEU A 164 6.62 -10.02 -10.96
N ALA A 165 7.71 -9.32 -10.61
CA ALA A 165 8.47 -8.53 -11.57
C ALA A 165 8.99 -9.39 -12.74
N ARG A 166 9.49 -10.58 -12.44
CA ARG A 166 9.97 -11.50 -13.48
C ARG A 166 8.83 -12.09 -14.32
N GLU A 167 7.71 -12.42 -13.69
CA GLU A 167 6.56 -13.04 -14.37
C GLU A 167 5.80 -12.05 -15.25
N LEU A 168 5.69 -10.77 -14.84
CA LEU A 168 4.95 -9.74 -15.59
C LEU A 168 5.82 -8.97 -16.59
N LEU A 169 7.14 -9.14 -16.57
CA LEU A 169 8.06 -8.48 -17.49
C LEU A 169 7.73 -8.73 -18.98
N PRO A 170 7.34 -9.96 -19.42
CA PRO A 170 6.95 -10.19 -20.81
C PRO A 170 5.72 -9.38 -21.27
N GLN A 171 4.89 -8.91 -20.32
CA GLN A 171 3.75 -8.03 -20.60
C GLN A 171 4.15 -6.55 -20.63
N GLY A 172 5.44 -6.24 -20.39
CA GLY A 172 5.94 -4.87 -20.27
C GLY A 172 5.52 -4.20 -18.97
N VAL A 173 5.15 -4.96 -17.92
CA VAL A 173 4.73 -4.46 -16.63
C VAL A 173 5.91 -4.51 -15.64
N ARG A 174 6.14 -3.39 -14.93
CA ARG A 174 7.14 -3.31 -13.87
C ARG A 174 6.49 -3.55 -12.52
N VAL A 175 7.17 -4.25 -11.63
CA VAL A 175 6.69 -4.48 -10.26
C VAL A 175 7.79 -4.09 -9.29
N ASN A 176 7.49 -3.15 -8.39
CA ASN A 176 8.41 -2.68 -7.36
C ASN A 176 7.69 -2.63 -6.00
N ALA A 177 8.42 -2.36 -4.96
CA ALA A 177 7.89 -2.16 -3.62
C ALA A 177 8.36 -0.84 -3.03
N VAL A 178 7.50 -0.24 -2.21
CA VAL A 178 7.86 0.84 -1.29
C VAL A 178 7.90 0.28 0.12
N SER A 179 8.94 0.63 0.89
CA SER A 179 9.15 0.17 2.28
C SER A 179 9.11 1.36 3.24
N PRO A 180 7.93 1.70 3.77
CA PRO A 180 7.79 2.80 4.71
C PRO A 180 8.39 2.47 6.07
N GLY A 181 8.95 3.50 6.74
CA GLY A 181 9.23 3.52 8.16
C GLY A 181 8.04 4.01 8.99
N PRO A 182 8.30 4.67 10.12
CA PRO A 182 7.27 5.35 10.90
C PRO A 182 6.68 6.52 10.11
N ILE A 183 5.43 6.37 9.67
CA ILE A 183 4.71 7.37 8.86
C ILE A 183 3.50 7.88 9.64
N ASP A 184 3.34 9.19 9.67
CA ASP A 184 2.18 9.82 10.29
C ASP A 184 0.93 9.62 9.41
N THR A 185 0.14 8.62 9.77
CA THR A 185 -1.11 8.24 9.12
C THR A 185 -2.31 8.37 10.06
N GLY A 186 -2.10 8.85 11.29
CA GLY A 186 -3.10 8.89 12.34
C GLY A 186 -3.50 7.51 12.89
N ILE A 187 -2.75 6.44 12.56
CA ILE A 187 -3.09 5.09 13.04
C ILE A 187 -2.81 4.93 14.53
N ILE A 188 -1.75 5.55 15.03
CA ILE A 188 -1.36 5.48 16.43
C ILE A 188 -2.44 6.14 17.29
N GLU A 189 -2.87 7.34 16.93
CA GLU A 189 -3.89 8.11 17.63
C GLU A 189 -5.26 7.41 17.63
N ARG A 190 -5.57 6.66 16.58
CA ARG A 190 -6.83 5.89 16.51
C ARG A 190 -6.79 4.56 17.26
N SER A 191 -5.59 4.07 17.60
CA SER A 191 -5.41 2.72 18.15
C SER A 191 -5.18 2.69 19.66
N MET A 192 -4.90 3.83 20.29
CA MET A 192 -4.55 3.90 21.73
C MET A 192 -4.96 5.24 22.36
N PRO A 193 -4.98 5.33 23.71
CA PRO A 193 -5.24 6.58 24.42
C PRO A 193 -4.27 7.69 24.03
N PRO A 194 -4.69 8.97 24.03
CA PRO A 194 -3.91 10.09 23.53
C PRO A 194 -2.52 10.24 24.16
N ASP A 195 -2.41 10.07 25.48
CA ASP A 195 -1.16 10.15 26.22
C ASP A 195 -0.17 9.03 25.85
N VAL A 196 -0.67 7.82 25.63
CA VAL A 196 0.14 6.69 25.16
C VAL A 196 0.56 6.88 23.71
N ALA A 197 -0.32 7.42 22.87
CA ALA A 197 -0.06 7.72 21.48
C ALA A 197 1.06 8.76 21.33
N GLU A 198 1.01 9.83 22.13
CA GLU A 198 2.03 10.89 22.12
C GLU A 198 3.40 10.35 22.55
N GLN A 199 3.47 9.63 23.67
CA GLN A 199 4.72 9.02 24.13
C GLN A 199 5.31 8.06 23.09
N MET A 200 4.48 7.22 22.46
CA MET A 200 4.95 6.32 21.41
C MET A 200 5.48 7.08 20.21
N LYS A 201 4.82 8.15 19.78
CA LYS A 201 5.30 9.00 18.66
C LYS A 201 6.61 9.69 19.01
N GLU A 202 6.76 10.21 20.21
CA GLU A 202 8.02 10.82 20.66
C GLU A 202 9.16 9.80 20.63
N GLN A 203 8.94 8.59 21.18
CA GLN A 203 9.95 7.55 21.20
C GLN A 203 10.35 7.11 19.77
N LEU A 204 9.37 6.80 18.93
CA LEU A 204 9.63 6.39 17.54
C LEU A 204 10.30 7.50 16.70
N SER A 205 10.02 8.77 17.02
CA SER A 205 10.71 9.89 16.39
C SER A 205 12.16 9.99 16.85
N ALA A 206 12.41 9.84 18.17
CA ALA A 206 13.75 9.89 18.73
C ALA A 206 14.65 8.75 18.24
N ASP A 207 14.06 7.58 18.01
CA ASP A 207 14.77 6.39 17.49
C ASP A 207 15.04 6.45 15.98
N ASN A 208 14.37 7.37 15.25
CA ASN A 208 14.58 7.52 13.80
C ASN A 208 15.79 8.42 13.51
N PRO A 209 16.69 8.05 12.59
CA PRO A 209 17.84 8.89 12.24
C PRO A 209 17.48 10.32 11.80
N MET A 210 16.33 10.51 11.15
CA MET A 210 15.82 11.85 10.78
C MET A 210 15.04 12.55 11.91
N LEU A 211 14.94 11.96 13.10
CA LEU A 211 14.31 12.50 14.31
C LEU A 211 12.86 12.96 14.10
N ARG A 212 12.13 12.31 13.22
CA ARG A 212 10.71 12.61 12.94
C ARG A 212 10.00 11.42 12.28
N PHE A 213 8.68 11.47 12.30
CA PHE A 213 7.86 10.69 11.39
C PHE A 213 7.96 11.20 9.96
N GLY A 214 7.90 10.27 9.01
CA GLY A 214 7.63 10.62 7.62
C GLY A 214 6.16 11.02 7.44
N GLN A 215 5.88 11.79 6.39
CA GLN A 215 4.51 12.13 6.00
C GLN A 215 3.99 11.13 4.96
N ALA A 216 2.69 10.86 4.96
CA ALA A 216 2.07 9.99 3.96
C ALA A 216 2.35 10.49 2.51
N SER A 217 2.45 11.80 2.31
CA SER A 217 2.80 12.42 1.03
C SER A 217 4.24 12.14 0.58
N GLU A 218 5.18 11.89 1.50
CA GLU A 218 6.56 11.52 1.13
C GLU A 218 6.59 10.09 0.56
N VAL A 219 5.81 9.18 1.15
CA VAL A 219 5.64 7.83 0.61
C VAL A 219 4.88 7.85 -0.71
N ALA A 220 3.82 8.66 -0.83
CA ALA A 220 3.07 8.82 -2.07
C ALA A 220 3.97 9.23 -3.24
N LYS A 221 4.89 10.17 -3.05
CA LYS A 221 5.87 10.58 -4.09
C LYS A 221 6.73 9.40 -4.56
N ALA A 222 7.20 8.55 -3.64
CA ALA A 222 7.96 7.36 -3.98
C ALA A 222 7.10 6.33 -4.76
N VAL A 223 5.84 6.16 -4.38
CA VAL A 223 4.88 5.32 -5.11
C VAL A 223 4.70 5.83 -6.54
N LEU A 224 4.47 7.12 -6.72
CA LEU A 224 4.28 7.73 -8.05
C LEU A 224 5.54 7.58 -8.92
N PHE A 225 6.72 7.83 -8.35
CA PHE A 225 7.99 7.59 -9.02
C PHE A 225 8.12 6.12 -9.50
N LEU A 226 7.87 5.16 -8.62
CA LEU A 226 7.96 3.74 -8.96
C LEU A 226 6.90 3.31 -10.00
N ALA A 227 5.71 3.89 -9.91
CA ALA A 227 4.60 3.59 -10.82
C ALA A 227 4.83 4.13 -12.24
N PHE A 228 5.34 5.36 -12.38
CA PHE A 228 5.35 6.06 -13.65
C PHE A 228 6.76 6.40 -14.17
N ASP A 229 7.66 6.88 -13.31
CA ASP A 229 8.93 7.49 -13.75
C ASP A 229 10.11 6.50 -13.75
N ALA A 230 10.07 5.48 -12.88
CA ALA A 230 11.14 4.49 -12.74
C ALA A 230 11.14 3.46 -13.89
N THR A 231 11.26 3.92 -15.15
CA THR A 231 11.05 3.09 -16.35
C THR A 231 12.11 2.01 -16.56
N TYR A 232 13.26 2.11 -15.90
CA TYR A 232 14.34 1.10 -15.95
C TYR A 232 14.52 0.39 -14.59
N THR A 233 13.44 0.36 -13.75
CA THR A 233 13.46 -0.25 -12.42
C THR A 233 12.32 -1.24 -12.27
N THR A 234 12.65 -2.51 -11.99
CA THR A 234 11.68 -3.56 -11.66
C THR A 234 12.30 -4.55 -10.68
N GLY A 235 11.50 -5.12 -9.77
CA GLY A 235 11.95 -6.00 -8.70
C GLY A 235 12.67 -5.30 -7.54
N ALA A 236 12.68 -3.96 -7.53
CA ALA A 236 13.32 -3.17 -6.49
C ALA A 236 12.39 -2.90 -5.30
N GLU A 237 12.99 -2.62 -4.15
CA GLU A 237 12.33 -2.08 -2.97
C GLU A 237 12.96 -0.74 -2.61
N LEU A 238 12.14 0.31 -2.52
CA LEU A 238 12.58 1.66 -2.17
C LEU A 238 12.19 1.96 -0.71
N ALA A 239 13.18 2.13 0.14
CA ALA A 239 12.97 2.54 1.53
C ALA A 239 12.58 4.02 1.60
N VAL A 240 11.51 4.32 2.38
CA VAL A 240 11.05 5.67 2.73
C VAL A 240 10.84 5.69 4.25
N ASP A 241 11.93 5.68 4.99
CA ASP A 241 11.95 5.32 6.41
C ASP A 241 12.83 6.26 7.27
N GLY A 242 13.32 7.35 6.70
CA GLY A 242 14.19 8.28 7.42
C GLY A 242 15.57 7.71 7.78
N GLY A 243 15.99 6.65 7.08
CA GLY A 243 17.26 5.95 7.32
C GLY A 243 17.19 4.80 8.34
N ALA A 244 16.02 4.54 8.93
CA ALA A 244 15.88 3.60 10.04
C ALA A 244 16.29 2.15 9.72
N SER A 245 16.29 1.74 8.44
CA SER A 245 16.75 0.42 8.02
C SER A 245 18.17 0.38 7.51
N GLN A 246 18.86 1.52 7.42
CA GLN A 246 20.19 1.63 6.77
C GLN A 246 21.28 2.22 7.67
N LEU A 247 20.91 3.03 8.68
CA LEU A 247 21.85 3.79 9.53
C LEU A 247 21.86 3.31 10.98
#